data_3439014774613ce68f7e7e8bc29c5637
#
_entry.id   3439014774613ce68f7e7e8bc29c5637
#
_cell.length_a   1.000
_cell.length_b   1.000
_cell.length_c   1.000
_cell.angle_alpha   90.00
_cell.angle_beta   90.00
_cell.angle_gamma   90.00
#
_symmetry.space_group_name_H-M   'P 1'
#
loop_
_entity.id
_entity.type
_entity.pdbx_description
1 polymer ?
#
loop_
_entity_poly.entity_id
_entity_poly.type
_entity_poly.pdbx_seq_one_letter_code
_entity_poly.pdbx_strand_id
1 'polypeptide(L)'
;MDKKLFRSLLLLITFTVGLIFVIVRFDDLWRVCANILSNFTPLFLGFAIAFVLSRPCAFFHGAFDHALKGTRLSKASAPLAVTLSYVLLFGVVTAVFAFVIPQLVSSMERFLSNLNSYMAQAQEWINALVAYFHLEELDLSRLDQMIKDLLSTVLSAISNAVPQLLSLTSNLVSIVVTLVLSLVFSIYMLSGKDRLLAQCRRVLRAYVPGPVYDAVLDVTALTAGTFSKFVTGQVTEACILGALTFAGMVILRLDYPLLIGVLIGVSALV
;
A
#
# COMPACT_ATOMS: atom_id res chain seq x y z
N MET A 1 -36.93 53.57 7.04
CA MET A 1 -35.82 52.59 6.98
C MET A 1 -35.50 52.33 5.52
N ASP A 2 -34.28 52.69 5.11
CA ASP A 2 -33.86 52.48 3.70
C ASP A 2 -33.87 51.00 3.33
N LYS A 3 -34.59 50.67 2.23
CA LYS A 3 -34.67 49.29 1.73
C LYS A 3 -33.29 48.64 1.52
N LYS A 4 -32.28 49.48 1.26
CA LYS A 4 -30.89 49.03 1.10
C LYS A 4 -30.28 48.60 2.46
N LEU A 5 -30.49 49.36 3.51
CA LEU A 5 -30.02 49.02 4.86
C LEU A 5 -30.69 47.77 5.41
N PHE A 6 -31.99 47.61 5.19
CA PHE A 6 -32.73 46.41 5.60
C PHE A 6 -32.21 45.13 4.90
N ARG A 7 -31.94 45.21 3.61
CA ARG A 7 -31.36 44.10 2.81
C ARG A 7 -29.96 43.73 3.25
N SER A 8 -29.12 44.74 3.53
CA SER A 8 -27.75 44.51 3.99
C SER A 8 -27.73 43.87 5.38
N LEU A 9 -28.63 44.31 6.28
CA LEU A 9 -28.75 43.76 7.61
C LEU A 9 -29.27 42.31 7.60
N LEU A 10 -30.23 42.02 6.74
CA LEU A 10 -30.77 40.66 6.53
C LEU A 10 -29.72 39.72 5.97
N LEU A 11 -28.91 40.15 5.00
CA LEU A 11 -27.78 39.40 4.49
C LEU A 11 -26.73 39.12 5.55
N LEU A 12 -26.41 40.11 6.39
CA LEU A 12 -25.43 39.95 7.43
C LEU A 12 -25.90 38.96 8.51
N ILE A 13 -27.17 39.05 8.94
CA ILE A 13 -27.76 38.10 9.88
C ILE A 13 -27.78 36.68 9.28
N THR A 14 -28.21 36.51 8.03
CA THR A 14 -28.24 35.21 7.36
C THR A 14 -26.83 34.62 7.26
N PHE A 15 -25.85 35.46 6.91
CA PHE A 15 -24.44 35.01 6.84
C PHE A 15 -23.91 34.59 8.22
N THR A 16 -24.17 35.39 9.26
CA THR A 16 -23.73 35.08 10.64
C THR A 16 -24.39 33.81 11.16
N VAL A 17 -25.70 33.62 10.94
CA VAL A 17 -26.41 32.40 11.35
C VAL A 17 -25.88 31.19 10.56
N GLY A 18 -25.65 31.36 9.26
CA GLY A 18 -25.05 30.33 8.44
C GLY A 18 -23.64 29.93 8.91
N LEU A 19 -22.82 30.90 9.27
CA LEU A 19 -21.47 30.69 9.75
C LEU A 19 -21.46 29.98 11.13
N ILE A 20 -22.35 30.40 12.05
CA ILE A 20 -22.54 29.74 13.35
C ILE A 20 -23.02 28.30 13.14
N PHE A 21 -23.96 28.06 12.23
CA PHE A 21 -24.46 26.73 11.93
C PHE A 21 -23.33 25.81 11.40
N VAL A 22 -22.49 26.30 10.49
CA VAL A 22 -21.34 25.57 9.98
C VAL A 22 -20.32 25.25 11.08
N ILE A 23 -20.03 26.20 11.96
CA ILE A 23 -19.09 26.00 13.07
C ILE A 23 -19.63 24.97 14.08
N VAL A 24 -20.88 25.11 14.50
CA VAL A 24 -21.51 24.23 15.50
C VAL A 24 -21.71 22.79 14.95
N ARG A 25 -21.98 22.68 13.66
CA ARG A 25 -22.22 21.38 12.98
C ARG A 25 -21.01 20.90 12.17
N PHE A 26 -19.83 21.48 12.41
CA PHE A 26 -18.64 21.15 11.62
C PHE A 26 -18.30 19.64 11.69
N ASP A 27 -18.38 19.05 12.88
CA ASP A 27 -18.10 17.63 13.08
C ASP A 27 -19.11 16.72 12.34
N ASP A 28 -20.37 17.11 12.32
CA ASP A 28 -21.41 16.34 11.59
C ASP A 28 -21.20 16.48 10.08
N LEU A 29 -20.90 17.68 9.59
CA LEU A 29 -20.59 17.93 8.18
C LEU A 29 -19.32 17.17 7.77
N TRP A 30 -18.29 17.19 8.61
CA TRP A 30 -17.06 16.45 8.37
C TRP A 30 -17.30 14.95 8.32
N ARG A 31 -18.09 14.37 9.23
CA ARG A 31 -18.48 12.95 9.20
C ARG A 31 -19.23 12.59 7.93
N VAL A 32 -20.19 13.42 7.49
CA VAL A 32 -20.91 13.19 6.24
C VAL A 32 -19.96 13.22 5.04
N CYS A 33 -19.08 14.21 4.97
CA CYS A 33 -18.06 14.29 3.92
C CYS A 33 -17.11 13.10 3.94
N ALA A 34 -16.63 12.70 5.12
CA ALA A 34 -15.75 11.56 5.30
C ALA A 34 -16.45 10.24 4.89
N ASN A 35 -17.72 10.05 5.25
CA ASN A 35 -18.52 8.89 4.84
C ASN A 35 -18.75 8.86 3.32
N ILE A 36 -19.03 10.00 2.71
CA ILE A 36 -19.13 10.09 1.25
C ILE A 36 -17.79 9.73 0.62
N LEU A 37 -16.69 10.28 1.11
CA LEU A 37 -15.36 10.02 0.59
C LEU A 37 -14.95 8.55 0.76
N SER A 38 -15.31 7.92 1.88
CA SER A 38 -15.03 6.51 2.14
C SER A 38 -15.73 5.57 1.14
N ASN A 39 -16.91 5.94 0.65
CA ASN A 39 -17.61 5.18 -0.40
C ASN A 39 -16.89 5.20 -1.75
N PHE A 40 -15.99 6.18 -1.97
CA PHE A 40 -15.15 6.23 -3.17
C PHE A 40 -13.82 5.46 -3.01
N THR A 41 -13.56 4.86 -1.84
CA THR A 41 -12.36 4.05 -1.60
C THR A 41 -12.11 2.99 -2.69
N PRO A 42 -13.11 2.20 -3.13
CA PRO A 42 -12.91 1.23 -4.21
C PRO A 42 -12.48 1.88 -5.53
N LEU A 43 -12.98 3.09 -5.83
CA LEU A 43 -12.62 3.83 -7.02
C LEU A 43 -11.16 4.32 -6.96
N PHE A 44 -10.73 4.88 -5.82
CA PHE A 44 -9.34 5.33 -5.64
C PHE A 44 -8.37 4.15 -5.67
N LEU A 45 -8.69 3.04 -5.01
CA LEU A 45 -7.91 1.81 -5.07
C LEU A 45 -7.86 1.25 -6.48
N GLY A 46 -9.01 1.23 -7.18
CA GLY A 46 -9.07 0.80 -8.58
C GLY A 46 -8.22 1.67 -9.49
N PHE A 47 -8.21 2.99 -9.28
CA PHE A 47 -7.35 3.92 -10.00
C PHE A 47 -5.86 3.64 -9.72
N ALA A 48 -5.48 3.45 -8.45
CA ALA A 48 -4.11 3.13 -8.09
C ALA A 48 -3.63 1.82 -8.73
N ILE A 49 -4.44 0.77 -8.68
CA ILE A 49 -4.14 -0.52 -9.32
C ILE A 49 -4.00 -0.35 -10.84
N ALA A 50 -4.96 0.35 -11.50
CA ALA A 50 -4.91 0.62 -12.93
C ALA A 50 -3.66 1.42 -13.32
N PHE A 51 -3.27 2.39 -12.51
CA PHE A 51 -2.08 3.21 -12.72
C PHE A 51 -0.80 2.35 -12.66
N VAL A 52 -0.64 1.54 -11.62
CA VAL A 52 0.51 0.63 -11.46
C VAL A 52 0.57 -0.37 -12.62
N LEU A 53 -0.58 -0.97 -12.98
CA LEU A 53 -0.65 -1.94 -14.07
C LEU A 53 -0.55 -1.32 -15.47
N SER A 54 -0.65 0.00 -15.59
CA SER A 54 -0.56 0.67 -16.90
C SER A 54 0.78 0.44 -17.60
N ARG A 55 1.88 0.27 -16.84
CA ARG A 55 3.22 0.00 -17.39
C ARG A 55 3.38 -1.43 -17.88
N PRO A 56 3.13 -2.50 -17.07
CA PRO A 56 3.16 -3.86 -17.58
C PRO A 56 2.16 -4.08 -18.71
N CYS A 57 0.97 -3.47 -18.63
CA CYS A 57 -0.02 -3.55 -19.72
C CYS A 57 0.50 -2.93 -21.02
N ALA A 58 1.16 -1.76 -20.97
CA ALA A 58 1.74 -1.13 -22.16
C ALA A 58 2.89 -1.99 -22.74
N PHE A 59 3.69 -2.61 -21.89
CA PHE A 59 4.76 -3.53 -22.30
C PHE A 59 4.18 -4.74 -23.02
N PHE A 60 3.17 -5.41 -22.46
CA PHE A 60 2.51 -6.56 -23.08
C PHE A 60 1.78 -6.17 -24.36
N HIS A 61 1.11 -4.99 -24.37
CA HIS A 61 0.45 -4.49 -25.58
C HIS A 61 1.45 -4.31 -26.72
N GLY A 62 2.61 -3.69 -26.47
CA GLY A 62 3.67 -3.54 -27.46
C GLY A 62 4.22 -4.89 -27.96
N ALA A 63 4.42 -5.86 -27.06
CA ALA A 63 4.87 -7.19 -27.40
C ALA A 63 3.83 -7.93 -28.26
N PHE A 64 2.54 -7.84 -27.90
CA PHE A 64 1.47 -8.46 -28.68
C PHE A 64 1.24 -7.78 -30.02
N ASP A 65 1.32 -6.46 -30.10
CA ASP A 65 1.24 -5.74 -31.37
C ASP A 65 2.36 -6.15 -32.32
N HIS A 66 3.55 -6.38 -31.80
CA HIS A 66 4.67 -6.84 -32.63
C HIS A 66 4.49 -8.31 -33.10
N ALA A 67 3.98 -9.17 -32.23
CA ALA A 67 3.78 -10.58 -32.52
C ALA A 67 2.55 -10.86 -33.40
N LEU A 68 1.50 -10.04 -33.30
CA LEU A 68 0.21 -10.23 -33.96
C LEU A 68 0.03 -9.35 -35.21
N LYS A 69 1.09 -8.60 -35.63
CA LYS A 69 1.07 -7.81 -36.86
C LYS A 69 0.72 -8.71 -38.06
N GLY A 70 -0.41 -8.41 -38.67
CA GLY A 70 -0.89 -9.14 -39.86
C GLY A 70 -1.95 -10.22 -39.63
N THR A 71 -2.32 -10.47 -38.39
CA THR A 71 -3.38 -11.43 -38.04
C THR A 71 -4.69 -10.73 -37.67
N ARG A 72 -5.85 -11.38 -37.89
CA ARG A 72 -7.18 -10.88 -37.46
C ARG A 72 -7.29 -10.65 -35.93
N LEU A 73 -6.34 -11.14 -35.18
CA LEU A 73 -6.24 -11.02 -33.71
C LEU A 73 -5.59 -9.72 -33.24
N SER A 74 -5.12 -8.83 -34.13
CA SER A 74 -4.55 -7.54 -33.74
C SER A 74 -5.54 -6.64 -32.96
N LYS A 75 -6.86 -6.80 -33.17
CA LYS A 75 -7.90 -6.13 -32.38
C LYS A 75 -8.04 -6.66 -30.95
N ALA A 76 -7.51 -7.84 -30.67
CA ALA A 76 -7.54 -8.49 -29.34
C ALA A 76 -6.27 -8.19 -28.52
N SER A 77 -5.26 -7.51 -29.08
CA SER A 77 -3.99 -7.22 -28.38
C SER A 77 -4.23 -6.41 -27.11
N ALA A 78 -5.11 -5.42 -27.12
CA ALA A 78 -5.42 -4.61 -25.95
C ALA A 78 -6.10 -5.42 -24.80
N PRO A 79 -7.20 -6.16 -25.03
CA PRO A 79 -7.81 -6.95 -23.96
C PRO A 79 -6.88 -8.08 -23.47
N LEU A 80 -6.09 -8.70 -24.35
CA LEU A 80 -5.11 -9.72 -23.97
C LEU A 80 -4.02 -9.14 -23.07
N ALA A 81 -3.49 -7.96 -23.39
CA ALA A 81 -2.48 -7.28 -22.57
C ALA A 81 -3.03 -6.94 -21.17
N VAL A 82 -4.28 -6.46 -21.09
CA VAL A 82 -4.95 -6.21 -19.82
C VAL A 82 -5.09 -7.52 -19.02
N THR A 83 -5.67 -8.55 -19.62
CA THR A 83 -5.85 -9.85 -18.95
C THR A 83 -4.53 -10.43 -18.45
N LEU A 84 -3.47 -10.41 -19.27
CA LEU A 84 -2.16 -10.94 -18.88
C LEU A 84 -1.56 -10.12 -17.72
N SER A 85 -1.76 -8.78 -17.70
CA SER A 85 -1.28 -7.93 -16.62
C SER A 85 -1.97 -8.28 -15.29
N TYR A 86 -3.25 -8.59 -15.30
CA TYR A 86 -3.97 -9.04 -14.10
C TYR A 86 -3.58 -10.45 -13.68
N VAL A 87 -3.41 -11.37 -14.64
CA VAL A 87 -2.90 -12.72 -14.35
C VAL A 87 -1.52 -12.64 -13.69
N LEU A 88 -0.65 -11.78 -14.21
CA LEU A 88 0.67 -11.53 -13.62
C LEU A 88 0.54 -10.98 -12.18
N LEU A 89 -0.30 -9.96 -11.96
CA LEU A 89 -0.53 -9.39 -10.64
C LEU A 89 -1.01 -10.46 -9.64
N PHE A 90 -2.05 -11.20 -10.01
CA PHE A 90 -2.57 -12.28 -9.15
C PHE A 90 -1.56 -13.41 -8.95
N GLY A 91 -0.80 -13.76 -9.98
CA GLY A 91 0.27 -14.74 -9.89
C GLY A 91 1.34 -14.34 -8.87
N VAL A 92 1.82 -13.09 -8.96
CA VAL A 92 2.81 -12.55 -8.00
C VAL A 92 2.25 -12.51 -6.59
N VAL A 93 1.04 -11.96 -6.41
CA VAL A 93 0.40 -11.87 -5.09
C VAL A 93 0.21 -13.26 -4.49
N THR A 94 -0.35 -14.21 -5.26
CA THR A 94 -0.55 -15.59 -4.81
C THR A 94 0.78 -16.28 -4.46
N ALA A 95 1.81 -16.08 -5.28
CA ALA A 95 3.13 -16.64 -5.02
C ALA A 95 3.73 -16.08 -3.72
N VAL A 96 3.66 -14.76 -3.51
CA VAL A 96 4.12 -14.14 -2.26
C VAL A 96 3.39 -14.75 -1.06
N PHE A 97 2.07 -14.81 -1.08
CA PHE A 97 1.30 -15.38 0.04
C PHE A 97 1.59 -16.88 0.25
N ALA A 98 1.65 -17.66 -0.83
CA ALA A 98 1.87 -19.10 -0.76
C ALA A 98 3.27 -19.47 -0.21
N PHE A 99 4.27 -18.63 -0.45
CA PHE A 99 5.63 -18.86 0.06
C PHE A 99 5.87 -18.20 1.42
N VAL A 100 5.41 -16.96 1.61
CA VAL A 100 5.73 -16.18 2.82
C VAL A 100 4.95 -16.70 4.03
N ILE A 101 3.65 -16.97 3.90
CA ILE A 101 2.83 -17.35 5.05
C ILE A 101 3.31 -18.66 5.69
N PRO A 102 3.50 -19.78 4.96
CA PRO A 102 3.96 -21.02 5.57
C PRO A 102 5.35 -20.89 6.22
N GLN A 103 6.26 -20.14 5.60
CA GLN A 103 7.57 -19.89 6.15
C GLN A 103 7.55 -19.02 7.40
N LEU A 104 6.68 -17.98 7.45
CA LEU A 104 6.48 -17.19 8.68
C LEU A 104 5.97 -18.06 9.83
N VAL A 105 4.99 -18.92 9.57
CA VAL A 105 4.45 -19.84 10.60
C VAL A 105 5.55 -20.77 11.10
N SER A 106 6.29 -21.43 10.20
CA SER A 106 7.37 -22.34 10.59
C SER A 106 8.53 -21.64 11.32
N SER A 107 8.86 -20.40 10.91
CA SER A 107 9.87 -19.58 11.60
C SER A 107 9.43 -19.20 13.00
N MET A 108 8.14 -18.86 13.15
CA MET A 108 7.57 -18.55 14.46
C MET A 108 7.56 -19.76 15.40
N GLU A 109 7.16 -20.93 14.90
CA GLU A 109 7.18 -22.17 15.66
C GLU A 109 8.60 -22.52 16.14
N ARG A 110 9.60 -22.41 15.25
CA ARG A 110 11.02 -22.65 15.63
C ARG A 110 11.53 -21.60 16.60
N PHE A 111 11.18 -20.33 16.43
CA PHE A 111 11.55 -19.29 17.37
C PHE A 111 10.99 -19.59 18.76
N LEU A 112 9.69 -19.90 18.85
CA LEU A 112 9.05 -20.23 20.13
C LEU A 112 9.62 -21.50 20.78
N SER A 113 9.89 -22.54 19.99
CA SER A 113 10.47 -23.80 20.52
C SER A 113 11.90 -23.63 20.99
N ASN A 114 12.70 -22.77 20.39
CA ASN A 114 14.10 -22.53 20.75
C ASN A 114 14.30 -21.36 21.72
N LEU A 115 13.20 -20.68 22.11
CA LEU A 115 13.28 -19.49 22.94
C LEU A 115 14.08 -19.69 24.22
N ASN A 116 13.86 -20.80 24.92
CA ASN A 116 14.60 -21.16 26.16
C ASN A 116 16.10 -21.37 25.89
N SER A 117 16.45 -21.94 24.74
CA SER A 117 17.84 -22.12 24.33
C SER A 117 18.52 -20.79 24.01
N TYR A 118 17.84 -19.90 23.32
CA TYR A 118 18.35 -18.55 23.03
C TYR A 118 18.56 -17.74 24.34
N MET A 119 17.65 -17.88 25.29
CA MET A 119 17.77 -17.23 26.58
C MET A 119 18.98 -17.76 27.35
N ALA A 120 19.19 -19.08 27.40
CA ALA A 120 20.34 -19.69 28.06
C ALA A 120 21.66 -19.23 27.42
N GLN A 121 21.74 -19.20 26.09
CA GLN A 121 22.92 -18.71 25.37
C GLN A 121 23.18 -17.22 25.64
N ALA A 122 22.14 -16.39 25.62
CA ALA A 122 22.26 -14.95 25.91
C ALA A 122 22.80 -14.76 27.36
N GLN A 123 22.32 -15.53 28.31
CA GLN A 123 22.78 -15.48 29.71
C GLN A 123 24.24 -15.94 29.86
N GLU A 124 24.65 -16.97 29.11
CA GLU A 124 26.03 -17.44 29.07
C GLU A 124 26.95 -16.36 28.46
N TRP A 125 26.55 -15.72 27.38
CA TRP A 125 27.32 -14.63 26.78
C TRP A 125 27.44 -13.41 27.70
N ILE A 126 26.38 -13.05 28.43
CA ILE A 126 26.41 -11.95 29.40
C ILE A 126 27.35 -12.31 30.54
N ASN A 127 27.28 -13.53 31.10
CA ASN A 127 28.16 -13.99 32.15
C ASN A 127 29.65 -14.01 31.71
N ALA A 128 29.92 -14.43 30.45
CA ALA A 128 31.27 -14.38 29.86
C ALA A 128 31.79 -12.95 29.72
N LEU A 129 30.96 -12.01 29.30
CA LEU A 129 31.30 -10.59 29.19
C LEU A 129 31.60 -9.97 30.56
N VAL A 130 30.76 -10.27 31.57
CA VAL A 130 30.94 -9.81 32.95
C VAL A 130 32.25 -10.32 33.54
N ALA A 131 32.55 -11.61 33.34
CA ALA A 131 33.81 -12.20 33.75
C ALA A 131 35.02 -11.58 33.04
N TYR A 132 34.91 -11.33 31.71
CA TYR A 132 35.99 -10.75 30.95
C TYR A 132 36.32 -9.30 31.35
N PHE A 133 35.31 -8.51 31.67
CA PHE A 133 35.47 -7.11 32.08
C PHE A 133 35.59 -6.89 33.59
N HIS A 134 35.60 -7.96 34.40
CA HIS A 134 35.65 -7.90 35.87
C HIS A 134 34.56 -6.97 36.46
N LEU A 135 33.37 -7.05 35.92
CA LEU A 135 32.21 -6.19 36.31
C LEU A 135 31.40 -6.85 37.44
N GLU A 136 32.06 -7.51 38.41
CA GLU A 136 31.42 -8.23 39.51
C GLU A 136 30.58 -7.35 40.45
N GLU A 137 30.73 -6.02 40.38
CA GLU A 137 29.97 -5.06 41.19
C GLU A 137 28.65 -4.57 40.51
N LEU A 138 28.38 -4.96 39.27
CA LEU A 138 27.13 -4.59 38.59
C LEU A 138 26.00 -5.53 38.99
N ASP A 139 24.91 -4.94 39.45
CA ASP A 139 23.66 -5.63 39.79
C ASP A 139 23.01 -6.24 38.54
N LEU A 140 23.42 -7.47 38.19
CA LEU A 140 22.93 -8.23 37.03
C LEU A 140 21.46 -8.59 37.15
N SER A 141 20.84 -8.44 38.32
CA SER A 141 19.40 -8.67 38.51
C SER A 141 18.53 -7.76 37.67
N ARG A 142 18.99 -6.55 37.38
CA ARG A 142 18.30 -5.60 36.50
C ARG A 142 18.36 -6.04 35.03
N LEU A 143 19.48 -6.60 34.59
CA LEU A 143 19.61 -7.13 33.22
C LEU A 143 18.70 -8.35 33.02
N ASP A 144 18.64 -9.26 33.98
CA ASP A 144 17.76 -10.44 33.96
C ASP A 144 16.26 -9.99 33.91
N GLN A 145 15.90 -8.97 34.68
CA GLN A 145 14.56 -8.37 34.62
C GLN A 145 14.27 -7.74 33.28
N MET A 146 15.19 -6.92 32.71
CA MET A 146 15.01 -6.30 31.42
C MET A 146 14.83 -7.33 30.29
N ILE A 147 15.59 -8.43 30.33
CA ILE A 147 15.46 -9.53 29.36
C ILE A 147 14.09 -10.20 29.48
N LYS A 148 13.64 -10.48 30.70
CA LYS A 148 12.32 -11.08 31.00
C LYS A 148 11.20 -10.15 30.56
N ASP A 149 11.33 -8.82 30.77
CA ASP A 149 10.35 -7.81 30.37
C ASP A 149 10.29 -7.66 28.85
N LEU A 150 11.43 -7.64 28.16
CA LEU A 150 11.50 -7.66 26.72
C LEU A 150 10.82 -8.91 26.14
N LEU A 151 11.11 -10.07 26.73
CA LEU A 151 10.52 -11.32 26.31
C LEU A 151 9.02 -11.34 26.49
N SER A 152 8.54 -10.93 27.67
CA SER A 152 7.10 -10.83 27.96
C SER A 152 6.41 -9.85 27.01
N THR A 153 7.08 -8.75 26.64
CA THR A 153 6.58 -7.77 25.69
C THR A 153 6.49 -8.36 24.27
N VAL A 154 7.51 -9.09 23.83
CA VAL A 154 7.51 -9.77 22.53
C VAL A 154 6.43 -10.86 22.49
N LEU A 155 6.35 -11.70 23.52
CA LEU A 155 5.33 -12.75 23.61
C LEU A 155 3.91 -12.16 23.64
N SER A 156 3.70 -11.08 24.40
CA SER A 156 2.40 -10.39 24.44
C SER A 156 2.07 -9.73 23.10
N ALA A 157 3.04 -9.14 22.40
CA ALA A 157 2.84 -8.61 21.07
C ALA A 157 2.44 -9.70 20.07
N ILE A 158 3.09 -10.86 20.10
CA ILE A 158 2.76 -12.02 19.26
C ILE A 158 1.38 -12.58 19.62
N SER A 159 1.10 -12.78 20.92
CA SER A 159 -0.19 -13.31 21.37
C SER A 159 -1.37 -12.37 21.08
N ASN A 160 -1.13 -11.06 21.02
CA ASN A 160 -2.14 -10.06 20.65
C ASN A 160 -2.28 -9.89 19.13
N ALA A 161 -1.23 -10.18 18.35
CA ALA A 161 -1.29 -10.11 16.89
C ALA A 161 -2.21 -11.20 16.29
N VAL A 162 -2.22 -12.40 16.87
CA VAL A 162 -3.06 -13.51 16.39
C VAL A 162 -4.56 -13.21 16.48
N PRO A 163 -5.13 -12.75 17.60
CA PRO A 163 -6.52 -12.32 17.68
C PRO A 163 -6.85 -11.13 16.76
N GLN A 164 -5.92 -10.18 16.59
CA GLN A 164 -6.10 -9.08 15.65
C GLN A 164 -6.18 -9.56 14.20
N LEU A 165 -5.36 -10.52 13.80
CA LEU A 165 -5.45 -11.18 12.49
C LEU A 165 -6.79 -11.94 12.35
N LEU A 166 -7.26 -12.59 13.41
CA LEU A 166 -8.57 -13.27 13.43
C LEU A 166 -9.74 -12.27 13.41
N SER A 167 -9.62 -11.11 14.05
CA SER A 167 -10.65 -10.05 14.01
C SER A 167 -10.78 -9.40 12.63
N LEU A 168 -9.75 -9.48 11.79
CA LEU A 168 -9.88 -9.11 10.37
C LEU A 168 -10.90 -10.00 9.64
N THR A 169 -11.16 -11.23 10.13
CA THR A 169 -12.15 -12.13 9.54
C THR A 169 -13.58 -11.58 9.64
N SER A 170 -13.91 -10.80 10.65
CA SER A 170 -15.25 -10.18 10.77
C SER A 170 -15.49 -9.10 9.69
N ASN A 171 -14.43 -8.49 9.18
CA ASN A 171 -14.47 -7.48 8.12
C ASN A 171 -14.15 -8.05 6.72
N LEU A 172 -13.90 -9.36 6.59
CA LEU A 172 -13.52 -9.97 5.32
C LEU A 172 -14.52 -9.70 4.21
N VAL A 173 -15.83 -9.75 4.50
CA VAL A 173 -16.86 -9.47 3.50
C VAL A 173 -16.71 -8.07 2.93
N SER A 174 -16.51 -7.05 3.79
CA SER A 174 -16.31 -5.67 3.36
C SER A 174 -15.00 -5.51 2.57
N ILE A 175 -13.93 -6.14 3.02
CA ILE A 175 -12.63 -6.11 2.33
C ILE A 175 -12.74 -6.77 0.96
N VAL A 176 -13.37 -7.95 0.86
CA VAL A 176 -13.56 -8.67 -0.40
C VAL A 176 -14.42 -7.86 -1.37
N VAL A 177 -15.53 -7.29 -0.90
CA VAL A 177 -16.40 -6.44 -1.72
C VAL A 177 -15.61 -5.23 -2.24
N THR A 178 -14.87 -4.55 -1.36
CA THR A 178 -14.03 -3.40 -1.74
C THR A 178 -12.97 -3.79 -2.77
N LEU A 179 -12.29 -4.92 -2.58
CA LEU A 179 -11.29 -5.43 -3.52
C LEU A 179 -11.90 -5.78 -4.88
N VAL A 180 -13.03 -6.49 -4.89
CA VAL A 180 -13.72 -6.85 -6.13
C VAL A 180 -14.17 -5.60 -6.89
N LEU A 181 -14.79 -4.63 -6.20
CA LEU A 181 -15.18 -3.36 -6.81
C LEU A 181 -13.97 -2.58 -7.34
N SER A 182 -12.88 -2.51 -6.56
CA SER A 182 -11.64 -1.85 -6.99
C SER A 182 -11.06 -2.51 -8.23
N LEU A 183 -11.09 -3.83 -8.29
CA LEU A 183 -10.62 -4.60 -9.44
C LEU A 183 -11.47 -4.31 -10.69
N VAL A 184 -12.78 -4.30 -10.54
CA VAL A 184 -13.71 -3.96 -11.64
C VAL A 184 -13.43 -2.53 -12.13
N PHE A 185 -13.35 -1.55 -11.23
CA PHE A 185 -12.98 -0.17 -11.61
C PHE A 185 -11.62 -0.09 -12.29
N SER A 186 -10.63 -0.81 -11.78
CA SER A 186 -9.29 -0.86 -12.36
C SER A 186 -9.30 -1.40 -13.80
N ILE A 187 -10.02 -2.50 -14.05
CA ILE A 187 -10.16 -3.08 -15.40
C ILE A 187 -10.84 -2.08 -16.34
N TYR A 188 -11.93 -1.44 -15.91
CA TYR A 188 -12.62 -0.42 -16.72
C TYR A 188 -11.71 0.77 -17.02
N MET A 189 -10.98 1.27 -16.02
CA MET A 189 -10.06 2.39 -16.18
C MET A 189 -8.90 2.04 -17.11
N LEU A 190 -8.31 0.87 -16.96
CA LEU A 190 -7.18 0.43 -17.77
C LEU A 190 -7.61 0.16 -19.22
N SER A 191 -8.75 -0.52 -19.42
CA SER A 191 -9.30 -0.82 -20.76
C SER A 191 -9.83 0.43 -21.47
N GLY A 192 -10.40 1.37 -20.73
CA GLY A 192 -11.00 2.60 -21.25
C GLY A 192 -10.12 3.85 -21.13
N LYS A 193 -8.82 3.70 -20.84
CA LYS A 193 -7.88 4.78 -20.51
C LYS A 193 -7.96 5.96 -21.47
N ASP A 194 -7.86 5.72 -22.76
CA ASP A 194 -7.81 6.78 -23.79
C ASP A 194 -9.14 7.51 -23.89
N ARG A 195 -10.26 6.78 -23.77
CA ARG A 195 -11.60 7.35 -23.78
C ARG A 195 -11.86 8.21 -22.54
N LEU A 196 -11.47 7.72 -21.36
CA LEU A 196 -11.59 8.46 -20.10
C LEU A 196 -10.77 9.75 -20.13
N LEU A 197 -9.52 9.68 -20.57
CA LEU A 197 -8.66 10.85 -20.70
C LEU A 197 -9.23 11.87 -21.70
N ALA A 198 -9.78 11.42 -22.83
CA ALA A 198 -10.42 12.29 -23.80
C ALA A 198 -11.67 12.98 -23.23
N GLN A 199 -12.47 12.25 -22.44
CA GLN A 199 -13.64 12.81 -21.75
C GLN A 199 -13.23 13.85 -20.69
N CYS A 200 -12.25 13.55 -19.86
CA CYS A 200 -11.73 14.49 -18.85
C CYS A 200 -11.20 15.77 -19.51
N ARG A 201 -10.41 15.64 -20.60
CA ARG A 201 -9.92 16.79 -21.35
C ARG A 201 -11.06 17.64 -21.95
N ARG A 202 -12.13 16.99 -22.45
CA ARG A 202 -13.30 17.70 -23.00
C ARG A 202 -14.04 18.48 -21.91
N VAL A 203 -14.26 17.88 -20.75
CA VAL A 203 -14.90 18.55 -19.60
C VAL A 203 -14.03 19.71 -19.14
N LEU A 204 -12.74 19.49 -18.95
CA LEU A 204 -11.83 20.54 -18.51
C LEU A 204 -11.82 21.73 -19.47
N ARG A 205 -11.78 21.46 -20.79
CA ARG A 205 -11.82 22.50 -21.82
C ARG A 205 -13.13 23.28 -21.86
N ALA A 206 -14.25 22.67 -21.42
CA ALA A 206 -15.55 23.36 -21.42
C ALA A 206 -15.71 24.33 -20.25
N TYR A 207 -15.07 24.07 -19.11
CA TYR A 207 -15.26 24.84 -17.88
C TYR A 207 -14.07 25.71 -17.48
N VAL A 208 -12.88 25.46 -18.05
CA VAL A 208 -11.63 26.13 -17.64
C VAL A 208 -11.13 27.06 -18.76
N PRO A 209 -10.73 28.32 -18.44
CA PRO A 209 -10.13 29.25 -19.42
C PRO A 209 -8.85 28.65 -20.04
N GLY A 210 -8.59 28.98 -21.32
CA GLY A 210 -7.50 28.41 -22.12
C GLY A 210 -6.12 28.37 -21.42
N PRO A 211 -5.61 29.49 -20.88
CA PRO A 211 -4.30 29.49 -20.25
C PRO A 211 -4.20 28.55 -19.01
N VAL A 212 -5.29 28.43 -18.24
CA VAL A 212 -5.34 27.53 -17.08
C VAL A 212 -5.49 26.08 -17.53
N TYR A 213 -6.22 25.83 -18.61
CA TYR A 213 -6.35 24.50 -19.19
C TYR A 213 -5.00 23.92 -19.61
N ASP A 214 -4.19 24.69 -20.33
CA ASP A 214 -2.86 24.24 -20.77
C ASP A 214 -1.94 23.99 -19.58
N ALA A 215 -1.93 24.89 -18.59
CA ALA A 215 -1.15 24.71 -17.37
C ALA A 215 -1.57 23.45 -16.58
N VAL A 216 -2.88 23.16 -16.46
CA VAL A 216 -3.39 21.96 -15.79
C VAL A 216 -2.97 20.70 -16.55
N LEU A 217 -3.01 20.71 -17.88
CA LEU A 217 -2.55 19.56 -18.68
C LEU A 217 -1.06 19.29 -18.50
N ASP A 218 -0.25 20.35 -18.53
CA ASP A 218 1.20 20.25 -18.38
C ASP A 218 1.58 19.71 -16.98
N VAL A 219 0.98 20.26 -15.93
CA VAL A 219 1.18 19.79 -14.56
C VAL A 219 0.72 18.35 -14.42
N THR A 220 -0.44 17.99 -14.97
CA THR A 220 -0.97 16.62 -14.90
C THR A 220 -0.05 15.63 -15.65
N ALA A 221 0.43 16.01 -16.83
CA ALA A 221 1.35 15.19 -17.63
C ALA A 221 2.70 15.00 -16.91
N LEU A 222 3.24 16.09 -16.35
CA LEU A 222 4.48 16.05 -15.57
C LEU A 222 4.32 15.15 -14.33
N THR A 223 3.26 15.36 -13.55
CA THR A 223 2.96 14.58 -12.35
C THR A 223 2.79 13.09 -12.68
N ALA A 224 1.97 12.76 -13.69
CA ALA A 224 1.77 11.38 -14.11
C ALA A 224 3.08 10.74 -14.61
N GLY A 225 3.90 11.49 -15.36
CA GLY A 225 5.20 11.05 -15.84
C GLY A 225 6.18 10.77 -14.69
N THR A 226 6.29 11.71 -13.76
CA THR A 226 7.17 11.59 -12.58
C THR A 226 6.74 10.44 -11.68
N PHE A 227 5.45 10.36 -11.36
CA PHE A 227 4.92 9.29 -10.52
C PHE A 227 5.10 7.90 -11.18
N SER A 228 4.91 7.81 -12.48
CA SER A 228 5.13 6.56 -13.22
C SER A 228 6.60 6.13 -13.22
N LYS A 229 7.55 7.06 -13.32
CA LYS A 229 8.98 6.78 -13.18
C LYS A 229 9.31 6.35 -11.75
N PHE A 230 8.73 7.02 -10.75
CA PHE A 230 8.87 6.66 -9.35
C PHE A 230 8.42 5.22 -9.08
N VAL A 231 7.19 4.86 -9.48
CA VAL A 231 6.67 3.49 -9.29
C VAL A 231 7.55 2.47 -9.99
N THR A 232 8.01 2.75 -11.22
CA THR A 232 8.91 1.83 -11.94
C THR A 232 10.24 1.69 -11.21
N GLY A 233 10.82 2.80 -10.72
CA GLY A 233 12.05 2.79 -9.93
C GLY A 233 11.89 1.97 -8.66
N GLN A 234 10.80 2.20 -7.91
CA GLN A 234 10.50 1.50 -6.66
C GLN A 234 10.38 -0.03 -6.86
N VAL A 235 9.65 -0.46 -7.91
CA VAL A 235 9.55 -1.89 -8.25
C VAL A 235 10.93 -2.46 -8.62
N THR A 236 11.73 -1.73 -9.38
CA THR A 236 13.08 -2.18 -9.76
C THR A 236 13.98 -2.28 -8.52
N GLU A 237 13.95 -1.29 -7.64
CA GLU A 237 14.68 -1.28 -6.38
C GLU A 237 14.28 -2.46 -5.49
N ALA A 238 12.98 -2.69 -5.30
CA ALA A 238 12.44 -3.81 -4.55
C ALA A 238 12.93 -5.17 -5.07
N CYS A 239 12.92 -5.35 -6.41
CA CYS A 239 13.42 -6.57 -7.04
C CYS A 239 14.93 -6.74 -6.82
N ILE A 240 15.72 -5.67 -6.94
CA ILE A 240 17.18 -5.73 -6.74
C ILE A 240 17.49 -6.04 -5.28
N LEU A 241 16.87 -5.35 -4.32
CA LEU A 241 17.08 -5.57 -2.89
C LEU A 241 16.69 -6.99 -2.48
N GLY A 242 15.52 -7.46 -2.92
CA GLY A 242 15.07 -8.81 -2.66
C GLY A 242 16.02 -9.87 -3.23
N ALA A 243 16.48 -9.69 -4.48
CA ALA A 243 17.42 -10.61 -5.13
C ALA A 243 18.80 -10.59 -4.47
N LEU A 244 19.32 -9.41 -4.12
CA LEU A 244 20.61 -9.27 -3.43
C LEU A 244 20.58 -9.91 -2.04
N THR A 245 19.52 -9.66 -1.30
CA THR A 245 19.34 -10.28 0.03
C THR A 245 19.24 -11.79 -0.08
N PHE A 246 18.43 -12.29 -1.02
CA PHE A 246 18.32 -13.72 -1.28
C PHE A 246 19.69 -14.34 -1.62
N ALA A 247 20.41 -13.75 -2.57
CA ALA A 247 21.73 -14.24 -2.99
C ALA A 247 22.75 -14.19 -1.84
N GLY A 248 22.79 -13.09 -1.08
CA GLY A 248 23.67 -12.95 0.07
C GLY A 248 23.42 -14.00 1.15
N MET A 249 22.15 -14.24 1.48
CA MET A 249 21.78 -15.27 2.47
C MET A 249 22.08 -16.69 1.99
N VAL A 250 21.91 -16.99 0.69
CA VAL A 250 22.29 -18.30 0.12
C VAL A 250 23.80 -18.50 0.20
N ILE A 251 24.60 -17.50 -0.13
CA ILE A 251 26.08 -17.55 -0.06
C ILE A 251 26.55 -17.77 1.39
N LEU A 252 25.94 -17.05 2.33
CA LEU A 252 26.24 -17.16 3.76
C LEU A 252 25.62 -18.40 4.42
N ARG A 253 24.85 -19.20 3.69
CA ARG A 253 24.13 -20.39 4.19
C ARG A 253 23.24 -20.10 5.39
N LEU A 254 22.59 -18.93 5.37
CA LEU A 254 21.63 -18.52 6.39
C LEU A 254 20.28 -19.18 6.17
N ASP A 255 19.54 -19.37 7.26
CA ASP A 255 18.19 -19.94 7.20
C ASP A 255 17.19 -18.98 6.51
N TYR A 256 16.23 -19.54 5.77
CA TYR A 256 15.11 -18.84 5.16
C TYR A 256 15.47 -17.73 4.14
N PRO A 257 16.42 -17.93 3.20
CA PRO A 257 16.86 -16.89 2.28
C PRO A 257 15.72 -16.38 1.41
N LEU A 258 14.80 -17.25 0.97
CA LEU A 258 13.66 -16.87 0.14
C LEU A 258 12.65 -16.01 0.92
N LEU A 259 12.35 -16.39 2.17
CA LEU A 259 11.43 -15.62 3.02
C LEU A 259 11.95 -14.19 3.22
N ILE A 260 13.20 -14.07 3.66
CA ILE A 260 13.78 -12.77 4.00
C ILE A 260 13.97 -11.92 2.73
N GLY A 261 14.41 -12.54 1.63
CA GLY A 261 14.54 -11.85 0.35
C GLY A 261 13.22 -11.30 -0.16
N VAL A 262 12.14 -12.10 -0.11
CA VAL A 262 10.80 -11.64 -0.51
C VAL A 262 10.25 -10.60 0.46
N LEU A 263 10.43 -10.79 1.76
CA LEU A 263 9.94 -9.86 2.77
C LEU A 263 10.62 -8.49 2.65
N ILE A 264 11.93 -8.45 2.43
CA ILE A 264 12.68 -7.21 2.19
C ILE A 264 12.24 -6.57 0.88
N GLY A 265 12.11 -7.35 -0.20
CA GLY A 265 11.64 -6.85 -1.48
C GLY A 265 10.22 -6.25 -1.39
N VAL A 266 9.29 -6.92 -0.70
CA VAL A 266 7.94 -6.39 -0.48
C VAL A 266 7.96 -5.16 0.43
N SER A 267 8.74 -5.16 1.50
CA SER A 267 8.88 -4.01 2.40
C SER A 267 9.47 -2.79 1.72
N ALA A 268 10.34 -2.98 0.73
CA ALA A 268 10.91 -1.90 -0.06
C ALA A 268 9.88 -1.22 -0.98
N LEU A 269 8.70 -1.81 -1.23
CA LEU A 269 7.62 -1.19 -2.00
C LEU A 269 6.79 -0.18 -1.19
N VAL A 270 6.90 -0.17 0.13
CA VAL A 270 6.14 0.68 1.07
C VAL A 270 6.98 1.85 1.54
#